data_49b4ea934d18507be56b216807f29eb6
#
_entry.id   49b4ea934d18507be56b216807f29eb6
#
_cell.length_a   1.000
_cell.length_b   1.000
_cell.length_c   1.000
_cell.angle_alpha   90.00
_cell.angle_beta   90.00
_cell.angle_gamma   90.00
#
_symmetry.space_group_name_H-M   'P 1'
#
loop_
_entity.id
_entity.type
_entity.pdbx_description
1 polymer ?
#
loop_
_entity_poly.entity_id
_entity_poly.type
_entity_poly.pdbx_seq_one_letter_code
_entity_poly.pdbx_strand_id
1 'polypeptide(L)'
;MLLKSCIGNRSLGWDLLPPGSGRTLFEGKVYAGYKDRPDSWTADAAKGTSTEPPPWVDKSGKPIEWYAGKQYDDDVANAKKILAELPKHYPGASKYVVVGFFFWQGEKDAGNAGHAAMYESNLVRFIKQVRQDFAAPDAKFVLATQGEAVKGAAGNLGKILEAQLAVDGATGKYPEFKGSVATVYAHPLSKGGSGNSHYNGNAETYMDVVEAMGKAMVNLLKQ
;
A
#
# COMPACT_ATOMS: atom_id res chain seq x y z
N MET A 1 -12.73 -16.76 5.49
CA MET A 1 -13.28 -15.44 5.03
C MET A 1 -12.19 -14.68 4.29
N LEU A 2 -12.51 -14.03 3.20
CA LEU A 2 -11.67 -13.03 2.53
C LEU A 2 -12.39 -11.68 2.63
N LEU A 3 -11.72 -10.69 3.24
CA LEU A 3 -12.19 -9.31 3.24
C LEU A 3 -11.44 -8.55 2.13
N LYS A 4 -12.16 -7.83 1.29
CA LYS A 4 -11.62 -7.05 0.19
C LYS A 4 -11.92 -5.58 0.41
N SER A 5 -10.90 -4.74 0.43
CA SER A 5 -11.01 -3.30 0.31
C SER A 5 -10.26 -2.84 -0.93
N CYS A 6 -10.93 -2.14 -1.82
CA CYS A 6 -10.39 -1.81 -3.14
C CYS A 6 -11.07 -0.55 -3.67
N ILE A 7 -10.37 0.57 -3.61
CA ILE A 7 -10.78 1.83 -4.22
C ILE A 7 -9.72 2.23 -5.23
N GLY A 8 -10.13 2.51 -6.47
CA GLY A 8 -9.21 2.93 -7.53
C GLY A 8 -8.53 4.27 -7.26
N ASN A 9 -7.38 4.47 -7.88
CA ASN A 9 -6.63 5.73 -7.87
C ASN A 9 -6.20 6.17 -6.46
N ARG A 10 -5.76 5.22 -5.61
CA ARG A 10 -5.27 5.47 -4.25
C ARG A 10 -3.77 5.26 -4.15
N SER A 11 -3.10 6.16 -3.44
CA SER A 11 -1.64 6.12 -3.22
C SER A 11 -1.29 5.60 -1.83
N LEU A 12 -0.16 4.92 -1.72
CA LEU A 12 0.43 4.56 -0.43
C LEU A 12 1.02 5.80 0.27
N GLY A 13 1.53 6.75 -0.52
CA GLY A 13 2.12 7.99 -0.01
C GLY A 13 1.13 8.99 0.56
N TRP A 14 -0.17 8.82 0.31
CA TRP A 14 -1.21 9.73 0.79
C TRP A 14 -2.43 8.99 1.34
N ASP A 15 -3.21 8.31 0.47
CA ASP A 15 -4.50 7.73 0.86
C ASP A 15 -4.37 6.59 1.86
N LEU A 16 -3.37 5.72 1.67
CA LEU A 16 -3.10 4.54 2.49
C LEU A 16 -1.92 4.75 3.45
N LEU A 17 -1.49 5.99 3.67
CA LEU A 17 -0.36 6.30 4.54
C LEU A 17 -0.66 5.81 5.97
N PRO A 18 0.16 4.86 6.51
CA PRO A 18 -0.17 4.25 7.79
C PRO A 18 0.13 5.16 8.98
N PRO A 19 -0.52 4.93 10.13
CA PRO A 19 -0.23 5.63 11.38
C PRO A 19 1.26 5.67 11.72
N GLY A 20 1.70 6.77 12.31
CA GLY A 20 3.10 7.00 12.66
C GLY A 20 4.02 7.41 11.50
N SER A 21 3.49 7.58 10.29
CA SER A 21 4.25 8.19 9.18
C SER A 21 4.46 9.67 9.44
N GLY A 22 5.73 10.11 9.45
CA GLY A 22 6.10 11.50 9.61
C GLY A 22 6.08 12.27 8.28
N ARG A 23 6.16 13.60 8.38
CA ARG A 23 6.38 14.47 7.21
C ARG A 23 7.76 14.22 6.60
N THR A 24 7.86 14.33 5.29
CA THR A 24 9.12 14.17 4.57
C THR A 24 9.37 15.35 3.64
N LEU A 25 10.62 15.84 3.61
CA LEU A 25 11.05 16.87 2.67
C LEU A 25 11.61 16.20 1.41
N PHE A 26 11.06 16.57 0.25
CA PHE A 26 11.53 16.09 -1.04
C PHE A 26 11.38 17.19 -2.09
N GLU A 27 12.46 17.56 -2.77
CA GLU A 27 12.50 18.57 -3.84
C GLU A 27 11.77 19.88 -3.51
N GLY A 28 12.06 20.44 -2.32
CA GLY A 28 11.49 21.73 -1.88
C GLY A 28 10.02 21.68 -1.48
N LYS A 29 9.45 20.48 -1.33
CA LYS A 29 8.10 20.26 -0.81
C LYS A 29 8.12 19.45 0.46
N VAL A 30 7.22 19.79 1.38
CA VAL A 30 6.86 18.90 2.50
C VAL A 30 5.74 17.98 2.02
N TYR A 31 5.97 16.69 2.12
CA TYR A 31 4.96 15.66 1.95
C TYR A 31 4.33 15.33 3.29
N ALA A 32 3.04 15.16 3.27
CA ALA A 32 2.20 14.95 4.46
C ALA A 32 2.66 13.75 5.30
N GLY A 33 2.66 13.93 6.59
CA GLY A 33 2.62 12.84 7.55
C GLY A 33 1.18 12.36 7.80
N TYR A 34 1.05 11.26 8.53
CA TYR A 34 -0.27 10.71 8.85
C TYR A 34 -1.18 11.76 9.53
N LYS A 35 -2.39 11.91 9.00
CA LYS A 35 -3.41 12.91 9.35
C LYS A 35 -3.13 14.33 8.92
N ASP A 36 -2.01 14.63 8.29
CA ASP A 36 -1.82 15.94 7.67
C ASP A 36 -2.75 16.14 6.45
N ARG A 37 -2.85 17.39 6.02
CA ARG A 37 -3.53 17.83 4.80
C ARG A 37 -2.99 19.21 4.39
N PRO A 38 -2.81 19.49 3.09
CA PRO A 38 -3.01 18.62 1.92
C PRO A 38 -1.90 17.54 1.77
N ASP A 39 -1.92 16.81 0.65
CA ASP A 39 -0.93 15.78 0.29
C ASP A 39 0.52 16.28 0.36
N SER A 40 0.77 17.47 -0.19
CA SER A 40 2.07 18.14 -0.10
C SER A 40 1.92 19.65 -0.23
N TRP A 41 2.92 20.39 0.25
CA TRP A 41 3.00 21.85 0.14
C TRP A 41 4.44 22.34 0.00
N THR A 42 4.64 23.58 -0.47
CA THR A 42 5.96 24.18 -0.60
C THR A 42 6.62 24.33 0.78
N ALA A 43 7.86 23.86 0.90
CA ALA A 43 8.63 23.99 2.12
C ALA A 43 9.13 25.43 2.29
N ASP A 44 9.10 25.92 3.52
CA ASP A 44 9.92 27.03 3.96
C ASP A 44 11.35 26.49 4.20
N ALA A 45 12.33 27.06 3.52
CA ALA A 45 13.72 26.59 3.60
C ALA A 45 14.30 26.62 5.03
N ALA A 46 13.82 27.55 5.88
CA ALA A 46 14.25 27.66 7.27
C ALA A 46 13.56 26.67 8.21
N LYS A 47 12.39 26.18 7.85
CA LYS A 47 11.53 25.31 8.69
C LYS A 47 11.55 23.85 8.24
N GLY A 48 11.90 23.56 6.99
CA GLY A 48 11.91 22.20 6.45
C GLY A 48 10.57 21.49 6.66
N THR A 49 10.57 20.32 7.27
CA THR A 49 9.35 19.54 7.57
C THR A 49 8.43 20.20 8.60
N SER A 50 8.90 21.20 9.34
CA SER A 50 8.07 21.97 10.27
C SER A 50 7.29 23.10 9.61
N THR A 51 7.38 23.24 8.27
CA THR A 51 6.55 24.19 7.53
C THR A 51 5.07 23.84 7.70
N GLU A 52 4.29 24.82 8.15
CA GLU A 52 2.85 24.60 8.35
C GLU A 52 2.14 24.42 7.00
N PRO A 53 1.20 23.48 6.92
CA PRO A 53 0.40 23.28 5.71
C PRO A 53 -0.54 24.46 5.47
N PRO A 54 -0.85 24.78 4.21
CA PRO A 54 -1.88 25.76 3.88
C PRO A 54 -3.27 25.22 4.24
N PRO A 55 -4.29 26.11 4.36
CA PRO A 55 -5.66 25.67 4.51
C PRO A 55 -6.08 24.69 3.40
N TRP A 56 -6.68 23.56 3.79
CA TRP A 56 -7.16 22.53 2.87
C TRP A 56 -8.67 22.69 2.66
N VAL A 57 -9.04 23.44 1.65
CA VAL A 57 -10.42 23.81 1.37
C VAL A 57 -10.77 23.57 -0.10
N ASP A 58 -12.05 23.36 -0.38
CA ASP A 58 -12.57 23.28 -1.74
C ASP A 58 -12.70 24.69 -2.38
N LYS A 59 -13.19 24.72 -3.62
CA LYS A 59 -13.37 25.98 -4.38
C LYS A 59 -14.35 26.97 -3.73
N SER A 60 -15.20 26.51 -2.82
CA SER A 60 -16.14 27.33 -2.06
C SER A 60 -15.59 27.79 -0.71
N GLY A 61 -14.37 27.41 -0.36
CA GLY A 61 -13.77 27.69 0.95
C GLY A 61 -14.17 26.70 2.05
N LYS A 62 -14.90 25.62 1.73
CA LYS A 62 -15.29 24.61 2.70
C LYS A 62 -14.14 23.66 2.96
N PRO A 63 -13.84 23.32 4.24
CA PRO A 63 -12.81 22.34 4.57
C PRO A 63 -13.02 20.99 3.87
N ILE A 64 -11.94 20.44 3.30
CA ILE A 64 -11.92 19.09 2.72
C ILE A 64 -11.55 18.12 3.83
N GLU A 65 -12.44 17.15 4.10
CA GLU A 65 -12.28 16.19 5.20
C GLU A 65 -11.26 15.10 4.94
N TRP A 66 -10.81 14.93 3.68
CA TRP A 66 -9.79 13.93 3.34
C TRP A 66 -8.43 14.33 3.92
N TYR A 67 -7.68 13.34 4.45
CA TYR A 67 -6.37 13.52 5.06
C TYR A 67 -5.44 12.34 4.72
N ALA A 68 -4.16 12.49 4.98
CA ALA A 68 -3.16 11.45 4.81
C ALA A 68 -3.47 10.23 5.68
N GLY A 69 -3.74 9.08 5.06
CA GLY A 69 -4.14 7.86 5.75
C GLY A 69 -5.64 7.65 5.91
N LYS A 70 -6.49 8.53 5.36
CA LYS A 70 -7.95 8.40 5.50
C LYS A 70 -8.47 7.06 4.98
N GLN A 71 -8.01 6.62 3.81
CA GLN A 71 -8.39 5.32 3.25
C GLN A 71 -7.92 4.17 4.14
N TYR A 72 -6.70 4.26 4.67
CA TYR A 72 -6.17 3.27 5.60
C TYR A 72 -7.08 3.14 6.84
N ASP A 73 -7.42 4.27 7.46
CA ASP A 73 -8.28 4.29 8.65
C ASP A 73 -9.66 3.68 8.37
N ASP A 74 -10.27 4.06 7.25
CA ASP A 74 -11.60 3.57 6.85
C ASP A 74 -11.57 2.05 6.58
N ASP A 75 -10.56 1.57 5.87
CA ASP A 75 -10.43 0.15 5.52
C ASP A 75 -10.22 -0.72 6.77
N VAL A 76 -9.34 -0.28 7.67
CA VAL A 76 -9.09 -0.98 8.95
C VAL A 76 -10.34 -0.97 9.83
N ALA A 77 -11.01 0.18 9.95
CA ALA A 77 -12.24 0.30 10.73
C ALA A 77 -13.37 -0.60 10.19
N ASN A 78 -13.57 -0.59 8.87
CA ASN A 78 -14.57 -1.43 8.21
C ASN A 78 -14.27 -2.92 8.37
N ALA A 79 -13.02 -3.34 8.20
CA ALA A 79 -12.63 -4.73 8.41
C ALA A 79 -12.85 -5.18 9.86
N LYS A 80 -12.44 -4.36 10.83
CA LYS A 80 -12.69 -4.65 12.26
C LYS A 80 -14.17 -4.74 12.60
N LYS A 81 -15.01 -3.88 12.00
CA LYS A 81 -16.47 -3.93 12.16
C LYS A 81 -17.03 -5.27 11.65
N ILE A 82 -16.64 -5.72 10.46
CA ILE A 82 -17.08 -7.01 9.90
C ILE A 82 -16.62 -8.17 10.79
N LEU A 83 -15.37 -8.14 11.26
CA LEU A 83 -14.82 -9.17 12.14
C LEU A 83 -15.52 -9.21 13.51
N ALA A 84 -15.93 -8.07 14.06
CA ALA A 84 -16.73 -8.00 15.29
C ALA A 84 -18.15 -8.60 15.11
N GLU A 85 -18.66 -8.60 13.88
CA GLU A 85 -19.96 -9.18 13.52
C GLU A 85 -19.85 -10.61 12.97
N LEU A 86 -18.73 -11.30 13.22
CA LEU A 86 -18.43 -12.62 12.70
C LEU A 86 -19.59 -13.63 12.78
N PRO A 87 -20.33 -13.77 13.91
CA PRO A 87 -21.46 -14.71 14.01
C PRO A 87 -22.61 -14.44 13.04
N LYS A 88 -22.77 -13.19 12.58
CA LYS A 88 -23.78 -12.83 11.58
C LYS A 88 -23.43 -13.40 10.18
N HIS A 89 -22.12 -13.44 9.87
CA HIS A 89 -21.60 -13.90 8.59
C HIS A 89 -21.34 -15.40 8.56
N TYR A 90 -20.94 -15.94 9.72
CA TYR A 90 -20.61 -17.36 9.93
C TYR A 90 -21.27 -17.85 11.22
N PRO A 91 -22.52 -18.34 11.16
CA PRO A 91 -23.21 -18.86 12.34
C PRO A 91 -22.39 -19.92 13.06
N GLY A 92 -22.25 -19.77 14.37
CA GLY A 92 -21.43 -20.68 15.21
C GLY A 92 -19.95 -20.32 15.29
N ALA A 93 -19.44 -19.40 14.48
CA ALA A 93 -18.06 -18.91 14.63
C ALA A 93 -17.97 -17.89 15.76
N SER A 94 -17.09 -18.15 16.75
CA SER A 94 -16.82 -17.24 17.88
C SER A 94 -15.43 -16.65 17.86
N LYS A 95 -14.55 -17.13 16.97
CA LYS A 95 -13.15 -16.72 16.89
C LYS A 95 -12.71 -16.66 15.42
N TYR A 96 -11.71 -15.84 15.15
CA TYR A 96 -11.01 -15.81 13.88
C TYR A 96 -9.49 -15.68 14.09
N VAL A 97 -8.75 -16.03 13.07
CA VAL A 97 -7.30 -15.77 12.97
C VAL A 97 -7.06 -15.06 11.66
N VAL A 98 -6.30 -13.97 11.70
CA VAL A 98 -5.84 -13.29 10.48
C VAL A 98 -4.57 -13.99 10.03
N VAL A 99 -4.66 -14.78 8.97
CA VAL A 99 -3.55 -15.59 8.45
C VAL A 99 -2.63 -14.80 7.53
N GLY A 100 -3.13 -13.74 6.91
CA GLY A 100 -2.32 -12.91 6.03
C GLY A 100 -3.08 -11.80 5.30
N PHE A 101 -2.30 -11.02 4.58
CA PHE A 101 -2.75 -9.89 3.78
C PHE A 101 -2.28 -10.03 2.34
N PHE A 102 -3.08 -9.56 1.41
CA PHE A 102 -2.74 -9.40 0.01
C PHE A 102 -2.74 -7.92 -0.36
N PHE A 103 -1.73 -7.49 -1.13
CA PHE A 103 -1.58 -6.09 -1.51
C PHE A 103 -1.13 -5.97 -2.98
N TRP A 104 -1.87 -5.22 -3.77
CA TRP A 104 -1.51 -4.94 -5.17
C TRP A 104 -1.85 -3.48 -5.48
N GLN A 105 -0.85 -2.62 -5.37
CA GLN A 105 -0.97 -1.18 -5.48
C GLN A 105 0.39 -0.59 -5.89
N GLY A 106 0.43 0.62 -6.46
CA GLY A 106 1.67 1.36 -6.79
C GLY A 106 1.51 2.35 -7.94
N GLU A 107 0.53 2.15 -8.81
CA GLU A 107 0.33 2.96 -10.01
C GLU A 107 0.13 4.45 -9.69
N LYS A 108 -0.70 4.76 -8.69
CA LYS A 108 -0.96 6.15 -8.28
C LYS A 108 0.30 6.83 -7.75
N ASP A 109 1.13 6.11 -6.99
CA ASP A 109 2.40 6.64 -6.46
C ASP A 109 3.41 6.91 -7.57
N ALA A 110 3.41 6.12 -8.66
CA ALA A 110 4.28 6.35 -9.82
C ALA A 110 4.02 7.71 -10.49
N GLY A 111 2.82 8.26 -10.38
CA GLY A 111 2.47 9.59 -10.85
C GLY A 111 3.04 10.75 -10.00
N ASN A 112 3.71 10.48 -8.87
CA ASN A 112 4.22 11.50 -7.95
C ASN A 112 5.65 11.14 -7.50
N ALA A 113 6.62 11.99 -7.83
CA ALA A 113 8.04 11.72 -7.57
C ALA A 113 8.35 11.57 -6.06
N GLY A 114 7.70 12.36 -5.20
CA GLY A 114 7.88 12.27 -3.75
C GLY A 114 7.26 10.98 -3.20
N HIS A 115 6.06 10.60 -3.63
CA HIS A 115 5.47 9.33 -3.24
C HIS A 115 6.35 8.15 -3.67
N ALA A 116 6.84 8.16 -4.92
CA ALA A 116 7.74 7.12 -5.41
C ALA A 116 9.05 7.05 -4.62
N ALA A 117 9.61 8.19 -4.21
CA ALA A 117 10.84 8.25 -3.41
C ALA A 117 10.65 7.67 -1.99
N MET A 118 9.45 7.79 -1.42
CA MET A 118 9.11 7.32 -0.08
C MET A 118 8.43 5.94 -0.06
N TYR A 119 8.15 5.36 -1.24
CA TYR A 119 7.30 4.18 -1.35
C TYR A 119 7.81 3.01 -0.52
N GLU A 120 9.12 2.73 -0.56
CA GLU A 120 9.71 1.63 0.19
C GLU A 120 9.51 1.78 1.71
N SER A 121 9.83 2.94 2.26
CA SER A 121 9.67 3.21 3.69
C SER A 121 8.20 3.14 4.13
N ASN A 122 7.30 3.65 3.31
CA ASN A 122 5.86 3.59 3.55
C ASN A 122 5.34 2.15 3.47
N LEU A 123 5.82 1.35 2.52
CA LEU A 123 5.44 -0.06 2.38
C LEU A 123 5.89 -0.91 3.57
N VAL A 124 7.14 -0.72 4.02
CA VAL A 124 7.65 -1.39 5.22
C VAL A 124 6.79 -1.04 6.44
N ARG A 125 6.47 0.24 6.61
CA ARG A 125 5.59 0.69 7.70
C ARG A 125 4.19 0.13 7.55
N PHE A 126 3.62 0.14 6.37
CA PHE A 126 2.29 -0.40 6.08
C PHE A 126 2.19 -1.88 6.48
N ILE A 127 3.16 -2.72 6.07
CA ILE A 127 3.21 -4.14 6.43
C ILE A 127 3.22 -4.33 7.95
N LYS A 128 4.04 -3.55 8.66
CA LYS A 128 4.14 -3.62 10.12
C LYS A 128 2.84 -3.16 10.79
N GLN A 129 2.27 -2.06 10.29
CA GLN A 129 1.10 -1.43 10.90
C GLN A 129 -0.17 -2.28 10.74
N VAL A 130 -0.43 -2.88 9.57
CA VAL A 130 -1.60 -3.75 9.42
C VAL A 130 -1.52 -4.99 10.32
N ARG A 131 -0.32 -5.54 10.53
CA ARG A 131 -0.11 -6.62 11.50
C ARG A 131 -0.43 -6.20 12.93
N GLN A 132 0.00 -5.00 13.30
CA GLN A 132 -0.28 -4.43 14.63
C GLN A 132 -1.78 -4.18 14.82
N ASP A 133 -2.43 -3.54 13.85
CA ASP A 133 -3.85 -3.17 13.93
C ASP A 133 -4.81 -4.36 14.04
N PHE A 134 -4.41 -5.50 13.47
CA PHE A 134 -5.17 -6.75 13.57
C PHE A 134 -4.63 -7.72 14.62
N ALA A 135 -3.69 -7.29 15.48
CA ALA A 135 -3.03 -8.12 16.50
C ALA A 135 -2.52 -9.46 15.92
N ALA A 136 -1.95 -9.42 14.71
CA ALA A 136 -1.53 -10.59 13.94
C ALA A 136 -0.05 -10.45 13.51
N PRO A 137 0.91 -10.46 14.46
CA PRO A 137 2.33 -10.20 14.17
C PRO A 137 2.92 -11.21 13.18
N ASP A 138 2.42 -12.44 13.18
CA ASP A 138 2.90 -13.52 12.32
C ASP A 138 2.13 -13.66 11.00
N ALA A 139 1.12 -12.81 10.77
CA ALA A 139 0.32 -12.83 9.55
C ALA A 139 1.23 -12.66 8.33
N LYS A 140 1.06 -13.53 7.35
CA LYS A 140 1.83 -13.47 6.11
C LYS A 140 1.40 -12.27 5.29
N PHE A 141 2.32 -11.73 4.49
CA PHE A 141 2.02 -10.60 3.60
C PHE A 141 2.49 -10.93 2.19
N VAL A 142 1.60 -10.93 1.24
CA VAL A 142 1.93 -11.17 -0.16
C VAL A 142 1.55 -9.94 -0.97
N LEU A 143 2.51 -9.42 -1.73
CA LEU A 143 2.25 -8.32 -2.65
C LEU A 143 2.58 -8.71 -4.09
N ALA A 144 1.94 -8.04 -5.03
CA ALA A 144 2.30 -8.10 -6.45
C ALA A 144 2.90 -6.75 -6.90
N THR A 145 3.90 -6.80 -7.78
CA THR A 145 4.44 -5.60 -8.41
C THR A 145 3.50 -5.06 -9.48
N GLN A 146 3.74 -3.82 -9.93
CA GLN A 146 3.05 -3.30 -11.11
C GLN A 146 3.51 -4.09 -12.35
N GLY A 147 2.56 -4.58 -13.14
CA GLY A 147 2.85 -5.44 -14.29
C GLY A 147 3.54 -4.72 -15.44
N GLU A 148 3.40 -3.41 -15.55
CA GLU A 148 4.10 -2.57 -16.52
C GLU A 148 5.58 -2.35 -16.17
N ALA A 149 5.93 -2.57 -14.90
CA ALA A 149 7.28 -2.29 -14.41
C ALA A 149 8.26 -3.41 -14.77
N VAL A 150 9.35 -3.06 -15.43
CA VAL A 150 10.44 -3.97 -15.79
C VAL A 150 11.61 -3.76 -14.85
N LYS A 151 12.26 -4.83 -14.43
CA LYS A 151 13.48 -4.76 -13.58
C LYS A 151 14.55 -3.90 -14.25
N GLY A 152 15.13 -2.96 -13.49
CA GLY A 152 16.08 -1.99 -14.00
C GLY A 152 15.48 -0.80 -14.74
N ALA A 153 14.14 -0.68 -14.80
CA ALA A 153 13.49 0.50 -15.38
C ALA A 153 13.83 1.76 -14.59
N ALA A 154 14.04 2.86 -15.31
CA ALA A 154 14.24 4.17 -14.73
C ALA A 154 12.90 4.83 -14.31
N GLY A 155 12.98 5.98 -13.64
CA GLY A 155 11.84 6.79 -13.24
C GLY A 155 11.07 6.25 -12.04
N ASN A 156 9.90 6.83 -11.81
CA ASN A 156 9.13 6.54 -10.60
C ASN A 156 8.59 5.11 -10.56
N LEU A 157 8.15 4.59 -11.70
CA LEU A 157 7.65 3.22 -11.79
C LEU A 157 8.74 2.20 -11.45
N GLY A 158 9.99 2.44 -11.92
CA GLY A 158 11.14 1.64 -11.56
C GLY A 158 11.46 1.70 -10.07
N LYS A 159 11.42 2.89 -9.45
CA LYS A 159 11.62 3.05 -8.00
C LYS A 159 10.59 2.26 -7.19
N ILE A 160 9.33 2.28 -7.60
CA ILE A 160 8.27 1.52 -6.94
C ILE A 160 8.51 0.02 -7.09
N LEU A 161 8.87 -0.45 -8.28
CA LEU A 161 9.21 -1.86 -8.50
C LEU A 161 10.35 -2.31 -7.58
N GLU A 162 11.45 -1.55 -7.54
CA GLU A 162 12.58 -1.88 -6.68
C GLU A 162 12.18 -1.90 -5.19
N ALA A 163 11.34 -0.97 -4.76
CA ALA A 163 10.80 -0.93 -3.40
C ALA A 163 9.92 -2.17 -3.09
N GLN A 164 9.08 -2.57 -4.03
CA GLN A 164 8.25 -3.77 -3.90
C GLN A 164 9.07 -5.06 -3.86
N LEU A 165 10.14 -5.13 -4.64
CA LEU A 165 11.08 -6.26 -4.61
C LEU A 165 11.94 -6.26 -3.34
N ALA A 166 12.31 -5.08 -2.83
CA ALA A 166 13.16 -4.95 -1.65
C ALA A 166 12.52 -5.51 -0.36
N VAL A 167 11.20 -5.46 -0.24
CA VAL A 167 10.48 -5.98 0.95
C VAL A 167 10.25 -7.48 0.91
N ASP A 168 10.58 -8.15 -0.20
CA ASP A 168 10.52 -9.62 -0.27
C ASP A 168 11.43 -10.24 0.77
N GLY A 169 10.89 -11.11 1.59
CA GLY A 169 11.64 -11.77 2.66
C GLY A 169 12.79 -12.68 2.18
N ALA A 170 12.81 -13.05 0.89
CA ALA A 170 13.90 -13.79 0.29
C ALA A 170 15.10 -12.91 -0.08
N THR A 171 14.95 -11.59 -0.24
CA THR A 171 16.06 -10.67 -0.59
C THR A 171 17.03 -10.43 0.56
N GLY A 172 16.58 -10.60 1.80
CA GLY A 172 17.35 -10.35 3.01
C GLY A 172 17.55 -8.86 3.36
N LYS A 173 17.01 -7.92 2.59
CA LYS A 173 17.10 -6.48 2.91
C LYS A 173 16.40 -6.12 4.22
N TYR A 174 15.29 -6.80 4.52
CA TYR A 174 14.54 -6.67 5.76
C TYR A 174 14.49 -8.02 6.48
N PRO A 175 15.44 -8.31 7.40
CA PRO A 175 15.52 -9.61 8.08
C PRO A 175 14.23 -10.02 8.78
N GLU A 176 13.48 -9.04 9.30
CA GLU A 176 12.19 -9.25 9.96
C GLU A 176 11.07 -9.74 9.03
N PHE A 177 11.26 -9.66 7.71
CA PHE A 177 10.30 -10.13 6.70
C PHE A 177 10.60 -11.55 6.21
N LYS A 178 11.73 -12.13 6.63
CA LYS A 178 12.10 -13.49 6.24
C LYS A 178 11.01 -14.48 6.60
N GLY A 179 10.58 -15.28 5.62
CA GLY A 179 9.53 -16.30 5.80
C GLY A 179 8.13 -15.75 6.07
N SER A 180 7.92 -14.42 6.00
CA SER A 180 6.64 -13.79 6.30
C SER A 180 6.14 -12.80 5.25
N VAL A 181 7.01 -12.35 4.34
CA VAL A 181 6.64 -11.46 3.21
C VAL A 181 7.12 -12.09 1.90
N ALA A 182 6.28 -12.08 0.87
CA ALA A 182 6.64 -12.50 -0.48
C ALA A 182 6.15 -11.50 -1.51
N THR A 183 6.97 -11.24 -2.52
CA THR A 183 6.65 -10.38 -3.65
C THR A 183 6.51 -11.18 -4.94
N VAL A 184 5.36 -11.08 -5.59
CA VAL A 184 5.12 -11.63 -6.92
C VAL A 184 5.55 -10.60 -7.96
N TYR A 185 6.55 -10.90 -8.77
CA TYR A 185 6.93 -10.10 -9.92
C TYR A 185 5.92 -10.31 -11.05
N ALA A 186 5.02 -9.34 -11.23
CA ALA A 186 3.86 -9.50 -12.09
C ALA A 186 4.13 -9.24 -13.58
N HIS A 187 5.26 -8.61 -13.95
CA HIS A 187 5.53 -8.27 -15.35
C HIS A 187 5.46 -9.47 -16.31
N PRO A 188 6.06 -10.63 -16.02
CA PRO A 188 5.96 -11.79 -16.92
C PRO A 188 4.55 -12.39 -17.04
N LEU A 189 3.69 -12.09 -16.09
CA LEU A 189 2.29 -12.54 -16.06
C LEU A 189 1.34 -11.56 -16.74
N SER A 190 1.84 -10.35 -17.03
CA SER A 190 1.01 -9.26 -17.58
C SER A 190 0.85 -9.39 -19.08
N LYS A 191 -0.39 -9.47 -19.52
CA LYS A 191 -0.83 -9.53 -20.92
C LYS A 191 -1.69 -8.29 -21.21
N GLY A 192 -1.88 -7.94 -22.47
CA GLY A 192 -2.71 -6.79 -22.86
C GLY A 192 -1.95 -5.47 -22.99
N GLY A 193 -0.67 -5.42 -22.60
CA GLY A 193 0.19 -4.22 -22.72
C GLY A 193 -0.10 -3.13 -21.69
N SER A 194 0.63 -2.03 -21.77
CA SER A 194 0.56 -0.88 -20.85
C SER A 194 -0.37 0.24 -21.31
N GLY A 195 -0.88 0.16 -22.54
CA GLY A 195 -1.81 1.16 -23.07
C GLY A 195 -3.14 1.12 -22.30
N ASN A 196 -3.59 2.27 -21.82
CA ASN A 196 -4.86 2.40 -21.12
C ASN A 196 -4.89 1.81 -19.69
N SER A 197 -3.78 1.78 -18.96
CA SER A 197 -3.72 1.24 -17.60
C SER A 197 -4.49 -0.10 -17.40
N HIS A 198 -4.40 -0.72 -16.24
CA HIS A 198 -5.19 -1.93 -15.96
C HIS A 198 -5.12 -3.01 -17.05
N TYR A 199 -3.95 -3.13 -17.72
CA TYR A 199 -3.64 -4.19 -18.71
C TYR A 199 -4.67 -4.30 -19.85
N ASN A 200 -5.23 -3.17 -20.30
CA ASN A 200 -6.32 -3.10 -21.29
C ASN A 200 -7.54 -3.98 -20.91
N GLY A 201 -7.81 -4.15 -19.62
CA GLY A 201 -8.90 -5.00 -19.16
C GLY A 201 -8.66 -6.50 -19.36
N ASN A 202 -7.41 -6.91 -19.60
CA ASN A 202 -7.07 -8.31 -19.83
C ASN A 202 -7.31 -9.16 -18.55
N ALA A 203 -8.36 -9.98 -18.59
CA ALA A 203 -8.75 -10.81 -17.44
C ALA A 203 -7.70 -11.87 -17.06
N GLU A 204 -6.97 -12.43 -18.05
CA GLU A 204 -5.89 -13.41 -17.78
C GLU A 204 -4.80 -12.82 -16.89
N THR A 205 -4.39 -11.56 -17.12
CA THR A 205 -3.39 -10.89 -16.25
C THR A 205 -3.84 -10.90 -14.79
N TYR A 206 -5.10 -10.53 -14.52
CA TYR A 206 -5.60 -10.52 -13.15
C TYR A 206 -5.64 -11.92 -12.55
N MET A 207 -6.08 -12.92 -13.33
CA MET A 207 -6.14 -14.31 -12.88
C MET A 207 -4.75 -14.87 -12.60
N ASP A 208 -3.79 -14.70 -13.52
CA ASP A 208 -2.44 -15.22 -13.40
C ASP A 208 -1.71 -14.59 -12.20
N VAL A 209 -1.84 -13.27 -12.02
CA VAL A 209 -1.20 -12.57 -10.87
C VAL A 209 -1.82 -13.02 -9.55
N VAL A 210 -3.15 -13.08 -9.45
CA VAL A 210 -3.82 -13.50 -8.19
C VAL A 210 -3.52 -14.96 -7.87
N GLU A 211 -3.45 -15.85 -8.87
CA GLU A 211 -3.05 -17.23 -8.67
C GLU A 211 -1.60 -17.33 -8.16
N ALA A 212 -0.68 -16.55 -8.73
CA ALA A 212 0.71 -16.49 -8.25
C ALA A 212 0.79 -15.96 -6.81
N MET A 213 0.01 -14.93 -6.46
CA MET A 213 -0.10 -14.44 -5.08
C MET A 213 -0.65 -15.51 -4.12
N GLY A 214 -1.67 -16.25 -4.54
CA GLY A 214 -2.22 -17.37 -3.77
C GLY A 214 -1.19 -18.47 -3.52
N LYS A 215 -0.43 -18.86 -4.54
CA LYS A 215 0.69 -19.83 -4.42
C LYS A 215 1.77 -19.33 -3.46
N ALA A 216 2.15 -18.05 -3.55
CA ALA A 216 3.10 -17.43 -2.63
C ALA A 216 2.61 -17.47 -1.17
N MET A 217 1.33 -17.14 -0.94
CA MET A 217 0.72 -17.23 0.39
C MET A 217 0.78 -18.65 0.95
N VAL A 218 0.37 -19.63 0.16
CA VAL A 218 0.41 -21.05 0.58
C VAL A 218 1.85 -21.49 0.93
N ASN A 219 2.83 -21.03 0.16
CA ASN A 219 4.24 -21.36 0.44
C ASN A 219 4.73 -20.72 1.74
N LEU A 220 4.34 -19.48 2.03
CA LEU A 220 4.67 -18.83 3.30
C LEU A 220 3.98 -19.51 4.50
N LEU A 221 2.74 -19.97 4.33
CA LEU A 221 1.99 -20.66 5.40
C LEU A 221 2.50 -22.05 5.74
N LYS A 222 3.35 -22.65 4.88
CA LYS A 222 3.99 -23.96 5.10
C LYS A 222 5.33 -23.86 5.84
N GLN A 223 5.86 -22.64 6.00
CA GLN A 223 7.10 -22.36 6.73
C GLN A 223 6.84 -22.17 8.23
#